data_3eaf122fa649b0400302d1bd1f6cfddc
#
_entry.id   3eaf122fa649b0400302d1bd1f6cfddc
#
_cell.length_a   1.000
_cell.length_b   1.000
_cell.length_c   1.000
_cell.angle_alpha   90.00
_cell.angle_beta   90.00
_cell.angle_gamma   90.00
#
_symmetry.space_group_name_H-M   'P 1'
#
loop_
_entity.id
_entity.type
_entity.pdbx_description
1 polymer ?
#
loop_
_entity_poly.entity_id
_entity_poly.type
_entity_poly.pdbx_seq_one_letter_code
_entity_poly.pdbx_strand_id
1 'polypeptide(L)'
;SLEQPVSNIMTGQDRLVTVRENESKENIQALLQKNRIEKVLVVGDNNELKGLITVTDFRKAELYPNSCKDDLGRLRVGAAVGTGIETPARVEALVEAGVDAIVVDTAHGHSAGVIERVRWVKANYPQVQVIGGNIATGDAALALLDAGADAVKVGIGPGSICTTRIVAGIGMPQISAIDSVANALKDQIPLIADGGIRFSGDMAKAIGAGASTIMVGSMLAGTEEAPGEVEFFQGRYYKAYRGMGSLGAMAGATGSADRYFQDAKAGQEKLVPEGIEGRVPYKGPMGNIVHQMMGGLRSSMGYTGSAVIEDLRQNAKFVKITSAGMSESHVHDVTITKEAPNYRVG
;
A
#
# COMPACT_ATOMS: atom_id res chain seq x y z
N SER A 1 -2.74 -4.36 -45.28
CA SER A 1 -4.17 -3.98 -45.20
C SER A 1 -4.74 -4.58 -43.92
N LEU A 2 -5.54 -3.80 -43.19
CA LEU A 2 -6.25 -4.27 -41.98
C LEU A 2 -7.39 -5.25 -42.28
N GLU A 3 -7.73 -5.42 -43.53
CA GLU A 3 -8.79 -6.33 -44.01
C GLU A 3 -8.30 -7.77 -44.30
N GLN A 4 -6.97 -7.99 -44.18
CA GLN A 4 -6.43 -9.32 -44.40
C GLN A 4 -6.57 -10.19 -43.14
N PRO A 5 -6.83 -11.53 -43.33
CA PRO A 5 -6.86 -12.46 -42.20
C PRO A 5 -5.56 -12.48 -41.40
N VAL A 6 -5.65 -12.60 -40.09
CA VAL A 6 -4.48 -12.70 -39.18
C VAL A 6 -3.60 -13.90 -39.57
N SER A 7 -4.18 -14.97 -40.12
CA SER A 7 -3.46 -16.15 -40.62
C SER A 7 -2.35 -15.83 -41.61
N ASN A 8 -2.43 -14.68 -42.32
CA ASN A 8 -1.42 -14.30 -43.30
C ASN A 8 -0.11 -13.78 -42.65
N ILE A 9 -0.16 -13.39 -41.38
CA ILE A 9 0.97 -12.79 -40.67
C ILE A 9 1.32 -13.51 -39.36
N MET A 10 0.44 -14.39 -38.85
CA MET A 10 0.71 -15.15 -37.63
C MET A 10 1.75 -16.23 -37.85
N THR A 11 2.42 -16.64 -36.78
CA THR A 11 3.21 -17.89 -36.77
C THR A 11 2.27 -19.07 -36.68
N GLY A 12 2.31 -19.97 -37.69
CA GLY A 12 1.51 -21.18 -37.70
C GLY A 12 1.85 -22.14 -36.57
N GLN A 13 0.90 -22.99 -36.20
CA GLN A 13 1.02 -23.90 -35.06
C GLN A 13 2.23 -24.83 -35.16
N ASP A 14 2.60 -25.24 -36.38
CA ASP A 14 3.75 -26.07 -36.71
C ASP A 14 5.11 -25.43 -36.37
N ARG A 15 5.15 -24.11 -36.29
CA ARG A 15 6.35 -23.32 -35.99
C ARG A 15 6.34 -22.68 -34.59
N LEU A 16 5.26 -22.87 -33.83
CA LEU A 16 5.18 -22.33 -32.47
C LEU A 16 6.11 -23.12 -31.54
N VAL A 17 6.86 -22.38 -30.72
CA VAL A 17 7.59 -22.93 -29.58
C VAL A 17 6.68 -22.86 -28.36
N THR A 18 6.37 -24.01 -27.80
CA THR A 18 5.44 -24.14 -26.68
C THR A 18 6.06 -24.96 -25.55
N VAL A 19 5.55 -24.79 -24.35
CA VAL A 19 5.88 -25.59 -23.15
C VAL A 19 4.59 -26.04 -22.46
N ARG A 20 4.69 -27.06 -21.61
CA ARG A 20 3.59 -27.50 -20.75
C ARG A 20 3.56 -26.71 -19.42
N GLU A 21 2.43 -26.74 -18.70
CA GLU A 21 2.23 -25.98 -17.45
C GLU A 21 3.29 -26.27 -16.37
N ASN A 22 3.85 -27.48 -16.32
CA ASN A 22 4.81 -27.91 -15.33
C ASN A 22 6.27 -27.93 -15.84
N GLU A 23 6.57 -27.23 -16.93
CA GLU A 23 7.95 -27.17 -17.46
C GLU A 23 8.86 -26.41 -16.51
N SER A 24 10.11 -26.89 -16.38
CA SER A 24 11.12 -26.26 -15.51
C SER A 24 11.54 -24.88 -16.03
N LYS A 25 11.89 -23.99 -15.11
CA LYS A 25 12.38 -22.64 -15.46
C LYS A 25 13.64 -22.70 -16.33
N GLU A 26 14.53 -23.60 -16.01
CA GLU A 26 15.79 -23.82 -16.71
C GLU A 26 15.56 -24.25 -18.15
N ASN A 27 14.63 -25.18 -18.38
CA ASN A 27 14.26 -25.64 -19.73
C ASN A 27 13.59 -24.54 -20.54
N ILE A 28 12.71 -23.75 -19.89
CA ILE A 28 12.06 -22.61 -20.55
C ILE A 28 13.09 -21.57 -20.98
N GLN A 29 14.04 -21.21 -20.11
CA GLN A 29 15.12 -20.28 -20.43
C GLN A 29 15.99 -20.80 -21.58
N ALA A 30 16.35 -22.08 -21.55
CA ALA A 30 17.13 -22.72 -22.63
C ALA A 30 16.38 -22.70 -23.97
N LEU A 31 15.03 -22.94 -23.94
CA LEU A 31 14.19 -22.88 -25.15
C LEU A 31 14.11 -21.47 -25.73
N LEU A 32 13.91 -20.44 -24.87
CA LEU A 32 13.88 -19.04 -25.28
C LEU A 32 15.21 -18.64 -25.95
N GLN A 33 16.33 -19.00 -25.32
CA GLN A 33 17.68 -18.71 -25.84
C GLN A 33 17.99 -19.46 -27.14
N LYS A 34 17.72 -20.77 -27.19
CA LYS A 34 17.96 -21.62 -28.37
C LYS A 34 17.20 -21.12 -29.58
N ASN A 35 15.96 -20.74 -29.42
CA ASN A 35 15.07 -20.29 -30.50
C ASN A 35 15.20 -18.78 -30.77
N ARG A 36 15.98 -18.03 -29.94
CA ARG A 36 16.11 -16.56 -30.00
C ARG A 36 14.77 -15.83 -29.98
N ILE A 37 13.87 -16.28 -29.10
CA ILE A 37 12.56 -15.70 -28.89
C ILE A 37 12.44 -15.11 -27.48
N GLU A 38 11.61 -14.11 -27.32
CA GLU A 38 11.39 -13.44 -26.03
C GLU A 38 10.21 -14.01 -25.24
N LYS A 39 9.38 -14.81 -25.89
CA LYS A 39 8.11 -15.31 -25.33
C LYS A 39 7.89 -16.76 -25.76
N VAL A 40 7.35 -17.56 -24.84
CA VAL A 40 6.94 -18.95 -25.10
C VAL A 40 5.52 -19.14 -24.59
N LEU A 41 4.70 -19.84 -25.38
CA LEU A 41 3.32 -20.15 -25.00
C LEU A 41 3.30 -21.37 -24.08
N VAL A 42 2.51 -21.26 -23.00
CA VAL A 42 2.18 -22.41 -22.16
C VAL A 42 0.87 -23.02 -22.68
N VAL A 43 0.90 -24.28 -22.99
CA VAL A 43 -0.25 -24.99 -23.56
C VAL A 43 -0.60 -26.24 -22.76
N GLY A 44 -1.89 -26.55 -22.71
CA GLY A 44 -2.41 -27.79 -22.16
C GLY A 44 -2.31 -28.97 -23.12
N ASP A 45 -2.83 -30.14 -22.72
CA ASP A 45 -2.68 -31.39 -23.46
C ASP A 45 -3.28 -31.39 -24.88
N ASN A 46 -4.34 -30.62 -25.07
CA ASN A 46 -5.02 -30.46 -26.38
C ASN A 46 -4.51 -29.20 -27.12
N ASN A 47 -3.34 -28.68 -26.79
CA ASN A 47 -2.79 -27.42 -27.33
C ASN A 47 -3.64 -26.17 -27.06
N GLU A 48 -4.55 -26.20 -26.10
CA GLU A 48 -5.26 -25.01 -25.64
C GLU A 48 -4.29 -24.07 -24.91
N LEU A 49 -4.40 -22.77 -25.18
CA LEU A 49 -3.58 -21.76 -24.56
C LEU A 49 -3.89 -21.64 -23.06
N LYS A 50 -2.86 -21.86 -22.21
CA LYS A 50 -2.97 -21.73 -20.75
C LYS A 50 -2.28 -20.48 -20.24
N GLY A 51 -1.20 -20.03 -20.90
CA GLY A 51 -0.45 -18.86 -20.44
C GLY A 51 0.66 -18.46 -21.40
N LEU A 52 1.42 -17.47 -20.95
CA LEU A 52 2.58 -16.92 -21.64
C LEU A 52 3.70 -16.68 -20.63
N ILE A 53 4.91 -17.12 -20.97
CA ILE A 53 6.12 -16.84 -20.18
C ILE A 53 7.09 -16.04 -21.05
N THR A 54 7.70 -15.02 -20.47
CA THR A 54 8.60 -14.13 -21.17
C THR A 54 9.98 -14.04 -20.51
N VAL A 55 11.01 -13.64 -21.26
CA VAL A 55 12.34 -13.31 -20.69
C VAL A 55 12.23 -12.23 -19.61
N THR A 56 11.28 -11.30 -19.76
CA THR A 56 11.04 -10.23 -18.78
C THR A 56 10.57 -10.80 -17.44
N ASP A 57 9.79 -11.89 -17.42
CA ASP A 57 9.30 -12.51 -16.17
C ASP A 57 10.47 -13.08 -15.36
N PHE A 58 11.42 -13.74 -16.02
CA PHE A 58 12.64 -14.22 -15.36
C PHE A 58 13.48 -13.07 -14.80
N ARG A 59 13.71 -12.03 -15.61
CA ARG A 59 14.47 -10.86 -15.16
C ARG A 59 13.78 -10.13 -13.99
N LYS A 60 12.47 -10.00 -14.02
CA LYS A 60 11.72 -9.41 -12.89
C LYS A 60 11.78 -10.25 -11.63
N ALA A 61 11.76 -11.59 -11.75
CA ALA A 61 11.92 -12.49 -10.62
C ALA A 61 13.30 -12.35 -9.95
N GLU A 62 14.36 -12.14 -10.74
CA GLU A 62 15.72 -11.89 -10.23
C GLU A 62 15.85 -10.49 -9.59
N LEU A 63 15.31 -9.46 -10.24
CA LEU A 63 15.38 -8.08 -9.77
C LEU A 63 14.52 -7.83 -8.52
N TYR A 64 13.39 -8.54 -8.39
CA TYR A 64 12.41 -8.35 -7.32
C TYR A 64 12.08 -9.67 -6.60
N PRO A 65 13.08 -10.31 -5.95
CA PRO A 65 12.90 -11.63 -5.33
C PRO A 65 11.89 -11.61 -4.16
N ASN A 66 11.71 -10.44 -3.53
CA ASN A 66 10.81 -10.26 -2.38
C ASN A 66 9.39 -9.81 -2.76
N SER A 67 9.03 -9.84 -4.04
CA SER A 67 7.65 -9.54 -4.47
C SER A 67 6.65 -10.51 -3.83
N CYS A 68 5.57 -9.97 -3.25
CA CYS A 68 4.51 -10.78 -2.66
C CYS A 68 3.69 -11.45 -3.78
N LYS A 69 3.81 -12.76 -3.90
CA LYS A 69 3.18 -13.55 -4.96
C LYS A 69 2.33 -14.66 -4.38
N ASP A 70 1.34 -15.10 -5.16
CA ASP A 70 0.57 -16.31 -4.89
C ASP A 70 1.32 -17.57 -5.37
N ASP A 71 0.72 -18.74 -5.16
CA ASP A 71 1.30 -20.03 -5.52
C ASP A 71 1.47 -20.23 -7.04
N LEU A 72 0.76 -19.42 -7.84
CA LEU A 72 0.89 -19.37 -9.30
C LEU A 72 1.93 -18.34 -9.78
N GLY A 73 2.63 -17.67 -8.85
CA GLY A 73 3.64 -16.66 -9.15
C GLY A 73 3.07 -15.30 -9.57
N ARG A 74 1.76 -15.06 -9.40
CA ARG A 74 1.11 -13.78 -9.68
C ARG A 74 1.25 -12.85 -8.48
N LEU A 75 1.36 -11.53 -8.71
CA LEU A 75 1.36 -10.55 -7.63
C LEU A 75 0.04 -10.60 -6.85
N ARG A 76 0.12 -10.65 -5.53
CA ARG A 76 -1.08 -10.50 -4.70
C ARG A 76 -1.61 -9.08 -4.76
N VAL A 77 -2.94 -8.94 -4.80
CA VAL A 77 -3.62 -7.67 -4.96
C VAL A 77 -4.67 -7.46 -3.86
N GLY A 78 -4.79 -6.22 -3.40
CA GLY A 78 -5.83 -5.80 -2.47
C GLY A 78 -6.68 -4.69 -3.06
N ALA A 79 -7.94 -4.62 -2.65
CA ALA A 79 -8.85 -3.57 -3.05
C ALA A 79 -9.60 -2.96 -1.85
N ALA A 80 -9.72 -1.63 -1.83
CA ALA A 80 -10.46 -0.92 -0.81
C ALA A 80 -11.95 -0.81 -1.16
N VAL A 81 -12.78 -0.94 -0.12
CA VAL A 81 -14.22 -0.75 -0.19
C VAL A 81 -14.70 0.08 1.01
N GLY A 82 -15.80 0.80 0.84
CA GLY A 82 -16.49 1.49 1.92
C GLY A 82 -17.54 0.62 2.62
N THR A 83 -18.52 1.28 3.25
CA THR A 83 -19.66 0.64 3.93
C THR A 83 -21.00 0.91 3.24
N GLY A 84 -20.99 1.61 2.09
CA GLY A 84 -22.17 2.01 1.35
C GLY A 84 -23.01 0.83 0.82
N ILE A 85 -24.21 1.16 0.34
CA ILE A 85 -25.20 0.17 -0.16
C ILE A 85 -24.68 -0.64 -1.36
N GLU A 86 -23.79 -0.06 -2.18
CA GLU A 86 -23.21 -0.71 -3.37
C GLU A 86 -22.01 -1.61 -3.05
N THR A 87 -21.52 -1.56 -1.79
CA THR A 87 -20.32 -2.34 -1.39
C THR A 87 -20.47 -3.84 -1.60
N PRO A 88 -21.61 -4.49 -1.32
CA PRO A 88 -21.76 -5.93 -1.55
C PRO A 88 -21.50 -6.33 -3.01
N ALA A 89 -22.11 -5.67 -3.97
CA ALA A 89 -21.91 -5.95 -5.39
C ALA A 89 -20.46 -5.69 -5.83
N ARG A 90 -19.82 -4.65 -5.28
CA ARG A 90 -18.41 -4.37 -5.52
C ARG A 90 -17.48 -5.47 -4.96
N VAL A 91 -17.74 -5.95 -3.75
CA VAL A 91 -16.96 -7.05 -3.15
C VAL A 91 -17.11 -8.31 -3.97
N GLU A 92 -18.34 -8.68 -4.38
CA GLU A 92 -18.59 -9.83 -5.24
C GLU A 92 -17.76 -9.76 -6.53
N ALA A 93 -17.82 -8.65 -7.26
CA ALA A 93 -17.06 -8.48 -8.50
C ALA A 93 -15.53 -8.52 -8.26
N LEU A 94 -15.03 -8.01 -7.13
CA LEU A 94 -13.61 -8.08 -6.78
C LEU A 94 -13.18 -9.52 -6.47
N VAL A 95 -14.02 -10.29 -5.79
CA VAL A 95 -13.75 -11.70 -5.47
C VAL A 95 -13.77 -12.55 -6.73
N GLU A 96 -14.73 -12.33 -7.63
CA GLU A 96 -14.77 -12.99 -8.95
C GLU A 96 -13.54 -12.65 -9.80
N ALA A 97 -13.02 -11.43 -9.68
CA ALA A 97 -11.79 -11.01 -10.34
C ALA A 97 -10.51 -11.57 -9.69
N GLY A 98 -10.62 -12.31 -8.58
CA GLY A 98 -9.50 -12.96 -7.91
C GLY A 98 -8.69 -12.05 -6.98
N VAL A 99 -9.34 -11.10 -6.27
CA VAL A 99 -8.68 -10.28 -5.25
C VAL A 99 -8.19 -11.13 -4.08
N ASP A 100 -6.99 -10.88 -3.56
CA ASP A 100 -6.44 -11.58 -2.41
C ASP A 100 -6.90 -10.98 -1.08
N ALA A 101 -7.06 -9.66 -1.02
CA ALA A 101 -7.47 -8.96 0.20
C ALA A 101 -8.47 -7.83 -0.06
N ILE A 102 -9.48 -7.73 0.80
CA ILE A 102 -10.43 -6.61 0.85
C ILE A 102 -10.08 -5.71 2.04
N VAL A 103 -9.94 -4.42 1.80
CA VAL A 103 -9.72 -3.42 2.85
C VAL A 103 -11.01 -2.64 3.07
N VAL A 104 -11.70 -2.87 4.20
CA VAL A 104 -12.84 -2.05 4.61
C VAL A 104 -12.27 -0.78 5.23
N ASP A 105 -12.19 0.29 4.41
CA ASP A 105 -11.40 1.48 4.68
C ASP A 105 -12.26 2.72 4.84
N THR A 106 -12.35 3.23 6.07
CA THR A 106 -13.07 4.46 6.42
C THR A 106 -12.24 5.36 7.34
N ALA A 107 -12.71 6.57 7.58
CA ALA A 107 -12.09 7.49 8.54
C ALA A 107 -12.25 7.02 10.00
N HIS A 108 -13.20 6.11 10.28
CA HIS A 108 -13.49 5.60 11.63
C HIS A 108 -13.86 4.11 11.59
N GLY A 109 -12.84 3.25 11.70
CA GLY A 109 -13.00 1.80 11.65
C GLY A 109 -13.77 1.17 12.81
N HIS A 110 -13.92 1.86 13.94
CA HIS A 110 -14.71 1.38 15.09
C HIS A 110 -16.21 1.74 14.98
N SER A 111 -16.69 2.07 13.79
CA SER A 111 -18.12 2.29 13.55
C SER A 111 -18.87 0.97 13.33
N ALA A 112 -20.15 0.93 13.70
CA ALA A 112 -21.00 -0.26 13.51
C ALA A 112 -21.00 -0.73 12.05
N GLY A 113 -21.11 0.18 11.08
CA GLY A 113 -21.12 -0.15 9.66
C GLY A 113 -19.85 -0.80 9.16
N VAL A 114 -18.67 -0.44 9.70
CA VAL A 114 -17.39 -1.08 9.37
C VAL A 114 -17.31 -2.49 9.97
N ILE A 115 -17.66 -2.64 11.25
CA ILE A 115 -17.65 -3.93 11.96
C ILE A 115 -18.61 -4.91 11.28
N GLU A 116 -19.84 -4.46 10.95
CA GLU A 116 -20.82 -5.27 10.22
C GLU A 116 -20.33 -5.65 8.82
N ARG A 117 -19.66 -4.72 8.10
CA ARG A 117 -19.13 -4.99 6.78
C ARG A 117 -18.00 -6.02 6.81
N VAL A 118 -17.08 -5.92 7.77
CA VAL A 118 -16.03 -6.94 7.98
C VAL A 118 -16.66 -8.31 8.23
N ARG A 119 -17.62 -8.38 9.16
CA ARG A 119 -18.33 -9.62 9.48
C ARG A 119 -19.05 -10.20 8.25
N TRP A 120 -19.70 -9.33 7.48
CA TRP A 120 -20.41 -9.75 6.26
C TRP A 120 -19.46 -10.30 5.19
N VAL A 121 -18.31 -9.65 4.93
CA VAL A 121 -17.33 -10.15 3.96
C VAL A 121 -16.81 -11.51 4.41
N LYS A 122 -16.42 -11.67 5.67
CA LYS A 122 -15.90 -12.95 6.18
C LYS A 122 -16.94 -14.07 6.16
N ALA A 123 -18.20 -13.77 6.39
CA ALA A 123 -19.28 -14.76 6.34
C ALA A 123 -19.58 -15.24 4.91
N ASN A 124 -19.49 -14.35 3.91
CA ASN A 124 -19.83 -14.69 2.52
C ASN A 124 -18.60 -15.14 1.70
N TYR A 125 -17.41 -14.69 2.03
CA TYR A 125 -16.15 -14.96 1.31
C TYR A 125 -15.03 -15.32 2.28
N PRO A 126 -15.12 -16.44 3.01
CA PRO A 126 -14.16 -16.81 4.08
C PRO A 126 -12.72 -16.98 3.59
N GLN A 127 -12.54 -17.25 2.29
CA GLN A 127 -11.23 -17.41 1.65
C GLN A 127 -10.49 -16.09 1.43
N VAL A 128 -11.19 -14.94 1.42
CA VAL A 128 -10.59 -13.63 1.19
C VAL A 128 -10.07 -13.05 2.50
N GLN A 129 -8.88 -12.47 2.48
CA GLN A 129 -8.34 -11.75 3.64
C GLN A 129 -9.05 -10.41 3.80
N VAL A 130 -9.43 -10.06 5.02
CA VAL A 130 -10.13 -8.80 5.30
C VAL A 130 -9.34 -7.94 6.28
N ILE A 131 -9.06 -6.71 5.85
CA ILE A 131 -8.38 -5.69 6.63
C ILE A 131 -9.42 -4.63 7.03
N GLY A 132 -9.55 -4.36 8.33
CA GLY A 132 -10.45 -3.30 8.84
C GLY A 132 -9.69 -2.05 9.27
N GLY A 133 -10.21 -0.87 9.01
CA GLY A 133 -9.61 0.40 9.45
C GLY A 133 -10.35 1.67 8.99
N ASN A 134 -9.84 2.87 9.42
CA ASN A 134 -8.71 3.04 10.33
C ASN A 134 -9.17 3.11 11.78
N ILE A 135 -8.30 2.68 12.66
CA ILE A 135 -8.51 2.70 14.12
C ILE A 135 -7.33 3.36 14.84
N ALA A 136 -7.47 3.63 16.13
CA ALA A 136 -6.40 4.18 16.97
C ALA A 136 -6.34 3.57 18.37
N THR A 137 -7.28 2.70 18.76
CA THR A 137 -7.41 2.17 20.13
C THR A 137 -7.44 0.65 20.14
N GLY A 138 -7.02 0.05 21.28
CA GLY A 138 -7.07 -1.40 21.48
C GLY A 138 -8.50 -1.94 21.42
N ASP A 139 -9.49 -1.24 21.98
CA ASP A 139 -10.90 -1.67 21.94
C ASP A 139 -11.42 -1.78 20.50
N ALA A 140 -11.05 -0.83 19.64
CA ALA A 140 -11.39 -0.88 18.23
C ALA A 140 -10.74 -2.07 17.52
N ALA A 141 -9.52 -2.39 17.88
CA ALA A 141 -8.80 -3.54 17.32
C ALA A 141 -9.46 -4.86 17.72
N LEU A 142 -9.84 -5.01 18.99
CA LEU A 142 -10.56 -6.18 19.48
C LEU A 142 -11.93 -6.34 18.82
N ALA A 143 -12.69 -5.23 18.63
CA ALA A 143 -13.97 -5.27 17.95
C ALA A 143 -13.85 -5.72 16.47
N LEU A 144 -12.78 -5.33 15.76
CA LEU A 144 -12.51 -5.81 14.41
C LEU A 144 -12.04 -7.26 14.37
N LEU A 145 -11.21 -7.67 15.33
CA LEU A 145 -10.80 -9.06 15.50
C LEU A 145 -12.02 -9.97 15.72
N ASP A 146 -12.93 -9.59 16.64
CA ASP A 146 -14.17 -10.31 16.91
C ASP A 146 -15.12 -10.36 15.70
N ALA A 147 -15.03 -9.37 14.81
CA ALA A 147 -15.76 -9.37 13.55
C ALA A 147 -15.13 -10.29 12.48
N GLY A 148 -13.95 -10.86 12.75
CA GLY A 148 -13.23 -11.77 11.87
C GLY A 148 -12.22 -11.09 10.94
N ALA A 149 -11.76 -9.87 11.24
CA ALA A 149 -10.70 -9.23 10.46
C ALA A 149 -9.40 -10.03 10.55
N ASP A 150 -8.71 -10.19 9.42
CA ASP A 150 -7.41 -10.85 9.33
C ASP A 150 -6.24 -9.88 9.58
N ALA A 151 -6.50 -8.57 9.51
CA ALA A 151 -5.56 -7.51 9.88
C ALA A 151 -6.31 -6.22 10.22
N VAL A 152 -5.62 -5.29 10.90
CA VAL A 152 -6.16 -3.97 11.18
C VAL A 152 -5.24 -2.86 10.68
N LYS A 153 -5.82 -1.72 10.29
CA LYS A 153 -5.07 -0.55 9.82
C LYS A 153 -5.23 0.61 10.80
N VAL A 154 -4.08 1.11 11.31
CA VAL A 154 -3.97 2.02 12.45
C VAL A 154 -3.48 3.39 12.00
N GLY A 155 -4.26 4.43 12.30
CA GLY A 155 -3.91 5.82 12.03
C GLY A 155 -5.12 6.71 11.86
N ILE A 156 -5.37 7.58 12.84
CA ILE A 156 -6.42 8.61 12.80
C ILE A 156 -5.75 9.99 12.84
N GLY A 157 -5.74 10.65 11.69
CA GLY A 157 -5.22 12.00 11.52
C GLY A 157 -3.69 12.18 11.41
N PRO A 158 -2.83 11.15 11.21
CA PRO A 158 -1.38 11.36 11.11
C PRO A 158 -0.89 11.81 9.73
N GLY A 159 -1.73 11.75 8.69
CA GLY A 159 -1.35 12.08 7.32
C GLY A 159 -0.98 13.55 7.14
N SER A 160 0.00 13.84 6.27
CA SER A 160 0.51 15.22 6.02
C SER A 160 -0.55 16.18 5.49
N ILE A 161 -1.58 15.67 4.83
CA ILE A 161 -2.68 16.39 4.20
C ILE A 161 -3.99 16.24 4.96
N CYS A 162 -3.98 15.55 6.12
CA CYS A 162 -5.14 15.32 6.95
C CYS A 162 -5.34 16.48 7.94
N THR A 163 -6.58 16.96 8.04
CA THR A 163 -6.97 18.00 8.99
C THR A 163 -7.96 17.53 10.05
N THR A 164 -8.29 16.24 10.12
CA THR A 164 -9.23 15.64 11.08
C THR A 164 -8.94 16.06 12.51
N ARG A 165 -7.68 16.08 12.94
CA ARG A 165 -7.30 16.48 14.31
C ARG A 165 -7.63 17.94 14.64
N ILE A 166 -7.66 18.80 13.63
CA ILE A 166 -7.93 20.24 13.78
C ILE A 166 -9.42 20.51 13.57
N VAL A 167 -10.01 19.94 12.51
CA VAL A 167 -11.40 20.21 12.13
C VAL A 167 -12.39 19.47 13.03
N ALA A 168 -12.14 18.20 13.31
CA ALA A 168 -13.01 17.36 14.12
C ALA A 168 -12.53 17.23 15.59
N GLY A 169 -11.30 17.63 15.90
CA GLY A 169 -10.70 17.43 17.23
C GLY A 169 -10.39 15.97 17.57
N ILE A 170 -10.36 15.08 16.58
CA ILE A 170 -10.24 13.63 16.75
C ILE A 170 -8.90 13.15 16.19
N GLY A 171 -8.23 12.27 16.94
CA GLY A 171 -6.98 11.64 16.53
C GLY A 171 -6.15 11.18 17.71
N MET A 172 -5.09 10.48 17.42
CA MET A 172 -4.14 9.96 18.41
C MET A 172 -2.70 10.06 17.84
N PRO A 173 -1.69 10.41 18.67
CA PRO A 173 -0.29 10.31 18.24
C PRO A 173 0.01 8.91 17.73
N GLN A 174 0.68 8.79 16.56
CA GLN A 174 0.73 7.53 15.82
C GLN A 174 1.42 6.39 16.58
N ILE A 175 2.54 6.66 17.27
CA ILE A 175 3.22 5.63 18.08
C ILE A 175 2.32 5.15 19.22
N SER A 176 1.59 6.06 19.89
CA SER A 176 0.66 5.67 20.95
C SER A 176 -0.51 4.84 20.42
N ALA A 177 -1.00 5.14 19.22
CA ALA A 177 -2.05 4.34 18.57
C ALA A 177 -1.55 2.93 18.24
N ILE A 178 -0.36 2.82 17.65
CA ILE A 178 0.25 1.52 17.32
C ILE A 178 0.45 0.70 18.58
N ASP A 179 1.07 1.27 19.61
CA ASP A 179 1.33 0.61 20.89
C ASP A 179 0.04 0.12 21.57
N SER A 180 -0.99 0.98 21.61
CA SER A 180 -2.31 0.61 22.18
C SER A 180 -2.93 -0.58 21.45
N VAL A 181 -2.87 -0.59 20.12
CA VAL A 181 -3.45 -1.66 19.29
C VAL A 181 -2.61 -2.94 19.40
N ALA A 182 -1.28 -2.84 19.34
CA ALA A 182 -0.38 -3.99 19.44
C ALA A 182 -0.54 -4.70 20.78
N ASN A 183 -0.59 -3.95 21.90
CA ASN A 183 -0.80 -4.49 23.24
C ASN A 183 -2.17 -5.18 23.40
N ALA A 184 -3.21 -4.70 22.73
CA ALA A 184 -4.53 -5.32 22.77
C ALA A 184 -4.59 -6.60 21.93
N LEU A 185 -4.02 -6.61 20.75
CA LEU A 185 -4.05 -7.74 19.80
C LEU A 185 -3.14 -8.89 20.23
N LYS A 186 -2.04 -8.61 20.92
CA LYS A 186 -1.07 -9.65 21.36
C LYS A 186 -0.68 -10.61 20.23
N ASP A 187 -0.39 -10.03 19.07
CA ASP A 187 0.02 -10.73 17.84
C ASP A 187 -1.01 -11.72 17.25
N GLN A 188 -2.27 -11.68 17.66
CA GLN A 188 -3.31 -12.54 17.10
C GLN A 188 -3.56 -12.26 15.61
N ILE A 189 -3.50 -11.00 15.20
CA ILE A 189 -3.54 -10.56 13.80
C ILE A 189 -2.53 -9.42 13.59
N PRO A 190 -1.97 -9.27 12.37
CA PRO A 190 -1.04 -8.20 12.06
C PRO A 190 -1.72 -6.81 12.06
N LEU A 191 -0.93 -5.77 12.34
CA LEU A 191 -1.36 -4.40 12.21
C LEU A 191 -0.52 -3.64 11.18
N ILE A 192 -1.17 -2.75 10.44
CA ILE A 192 -0.58 -1.85 9.45
C ILE A 192 -0.54 -0.44 10.04
N ALA A 193 0.65 0.14 10.20
CA ALA A 193 0.79 1.52 10.64
C ALA A 193 0.61 2.48 9.45
N ASP A 194 -0.52 3.19 9.41
CA ASP A 194 -0.91 4.05 8.29
C ASP A 194 -0.74 5.53 8.63
N GLY A 195 0.18 6.17 7.94
CA GLY A 195 0.43 7.61 8.01
C GLY A 195 1.46 8.05 9.07
N GLY A 196 1.86 9.31 8.97
CA GLY A 196 2.84 9.91 9.87
C GLY A 196 4.31 9.54 9.57
N ILE A 197 4.58 8.76 8.53
CA ILE A 197 5.91 8.33 8.13
C ILE A 197 6.52 9.39 7.19
N ARG A 198 7.53 10.11 7.65
CA ARG A 198 8.24 11.16 6.92
C ARG A 198 9.67 10.77 6.57
N PHE A 199 10.29 9.95 7.41
CA PHE A 199 11.65 9.45 7.29
C PHE A 199 11.68 7.92 7.49
N SER A 200 12.75 7.28 7.06
CA SER A 200 12.94 5.84 7.29
C SER A 200 12.99 5.48 8.79
N GLY A 201 13.47 6.39 9.64
CA GLY A 201 13.44 6.23 11.09
C GLY A 201 12.02 6.16 11.68
N ASP A 202 11.05 6.86 11.08
CA ASP A 202 9.65 6.77 11.51
C ASP A 202 9.07 5.37 11.21
N MET A 203 9.46 4.76 10.07
CA MET A 203 9.13 3.37 9.74
C MET A 203 9.68 2.40 10.78
N ALA A 204 10.95 2.53 11.12
CA ALA A 204 11.58 1.67 12.13
C ALA A 204 10.90 1.81 13.50
N LYS A 205 10.53 3.05 13.89
CA LYS A 205 9.77 3.30 15.12
C LYS A 205 8.38 2.69 15.09
N ALA A 206 7.66 2.77 13.96
CA ALA A 206 6.35 2.16 13.83
C ALA A 206 6.42 0.63 13.99
N ILE A 207 7.41 -0.01 13.37
CA ILE A 207 7.65 -1.46 13.50
C ILE A 207 8.04 -1.79 14.94
N GLY A 208 8.98 -1.07 15.54
CA GLY A 208 9.38 -1.28 16.92
C GLY A 208 8.25 -1.06 17.94
N ALA A 209 7.23 -0.27 17.59
CA ALA A 209 6.02 -0.10 18.42
C ALA A 209 4.99 -1.22 18.24
N GLY A 210 5.24 -2.20 17.35
CA GLY A 210 4.40 -3.37 17.16
C GLY A 210 3.77 -3.51 15.76
N ALA A 211 4.03 -2.58 14.82
CA ALA A 211 3.50 -2.72 13.46
C ALA A 211 4.18 -3.88 12.71
N SER A 212 3.38 -4.63 11.95
CA SER A 212 3.88 -5.67 11.04
C SER A 212 4.29 -5.08 9.70
N THR A 213 3.55 -4.08 9.22
CA THR A 213 3.81 -3.35 7.98
C THR A 213 3.47 -1.88 8.14
N ILE A 214 3.88 -1.06 7.18
CA ILE A 214 3.58 0.37 7.14
C ILE A 214 2.83 0.74 5.86
N MET A 215 2.01 1.79 5.94
CA MET A 215 1.44 2.47 4.78
C MET A 215 1.95 3.91 4.73
N VAL A 216 2.36 4.36 3.54
CA VAL A 216 2.92 5.69 3.33
C VAL A 216 2.16 6.41 2.22
N GLY A 217 1.89 7.70 2.43
CA GLY A 217 1.26 8.58 1.44
C GLY A 217 2.27 9.57 0.85
N SER A 218 2.57 10.65 1.57
CA SER A 218 3.40 11.77 1.09
C SER A 218 4.82 11.38 0.68
N MET A 219 5.38 10.32 1.24
CA MET A 219 6.70 9.82 0.83
C MET A 219 6.71 9.37 -0.63
N LEU A 220 5.64 8.72 -1.08
CA LEU A 220 5.51 8.20 -2.44
C LEU A 220 4.72 9.11 -3.37
N ALA A 221 3.96 10.08 -2.85
CA ALA A 221 3.10 10.95 -3.65
C ALA A 221 3.87 11.77 -4.71
N GLY A 222 5.15 12.08 -4.47
CA GLY A 222 6.02 12.79 -5.42
C GLY A 222 6.76 11.89 -6.43
N THR A 223 6.56 10.58 -6.40
CA THR A 223 7.25 9.65 -7.30
C THR A 223 6.65 9.65 -8.70
N GLU A 224 7.42 9.18 -9.67
CA GLU A 224 6.99 9.08 -11.07
C GLU A 224 5.73 8.22 -11.22
N GLU A 225 5.68 7.12 -10.51
CA GLU A 225 4.59 6.13 -10.56
C GLU A 225 3.32 6.55 -9.82
N ALA A 226 3.39 7.54 -8.91
CA ALA A 226 2.22 8.04 -8.21
C ALA A 226 1.28 8.79 -9.18
N PRO A 227 -0.05 8.71 -9.01
CA PRO A 227 -0.97 9.56 -9.76
C PRO A 227 -0.75 11.03 -9.40
N GLY A 228 -1.25 11.93 -10.25
CA GLY A 228 -1.09 13.36 -10.10
C GLY A 228 -0.20 13.94 -11.20
N GLU A 229 -0.52 15.15 -11.60
CA GLU A 229 0.20 15.86 -12.66
C GLU A 229 1.52 16.43 -12.13
N VAL A 230 2.51 16.49 -13.00
CA VAL A 230 3.78 17.17 -12.72
C VAL A 230 3.62 18.65 -13.01
N GLU A 231 3.87 19.48 -12.01
CA GLU A 231 3.81 20.94 -12.09
C GLU A 231 5.21 21.55 -11.97
N PHE A 232 5.49 22.56 -12.79
CA PHE A 232 6.70 23.36 -12.64
C PHE A 232 6.37 24.65 -11.86
N PHE A 233 6.99 24.83 -10.70
CA PHE A 233 6.73 25.97 -9.83
C PHE A 233 8.02 26.45 -9.16
N GLN A 234 8.28 27.75 -9.21
CA GLN A 234 9.46 28.39 -8.61
C GLN A 234 10.80 27.67 -8.91
N GLY A 235 10.97 27.26 -10.19
CA GLY A 235 12.22 26.63 -10.64
C GLY A 235 12.37 25.14 -10.26
N ARG A 236 11.33 24.50 -9.74
CA ARG A 236 11.34 23.09 -9.34
C ARG A 236 10.11 22.35 -9.84
N TYR A 237 10.23 21.03 -9.98
CA TYR A 237 9.11 20.14 -10.31
C TYR A 237 8.42 19.65 -9.04
N TYR A 238 7.09 19.62 -9.09
CA TYR A 238 6.20 19.13 -8.04
C TYR A 238 5.17 18.18 -8.64
N LYS A 239 4.53 17.38 -7.80
CA LYS A 239 3.31 16.63 -8.16
C LYS A 239 2.15 17.11 -7.31
N ALA A 240 0.97 17.19 -7.94
CA ALA A 240 -0.28 17.40 -7.24
C ALA A 240 -0.52 16.25 -6.25
N TYR A 241 -0.92 16.59 -5.04
CA TYR A 241 -1.22 15.66 -3.97
C TYR A 241 -2.40 16.13 -3.15
N ARG A 242 -3.39 15.27 -2.94
CA ARG A 242 -4.60 15.62 -2.20
C ARG A 242 -4.97 14.57 -1.17
N GLY A 243 -5.58 15.01 -0.06
CA GLY A 243 -6.17 14.15 0.94
C GLY A 243 -7.47 13.52 0.47
N MET A 244 -7.76 12.29 0.93
CA MET A 244 -9.04 11.64 0.68
C MET A 244 -10.23 12.46 1.24
N GLY A 245 -10.02 13.24 2.31
CA GLY A 245 -11.00 14.15 2.89
C GLY A 245 -10.98 15.56 2.31
N SER A 246 -10.27 15.82 1.21
CA SER A 246 -10.31 17.11 0.50
C SER A 246 -11.60 17.26 -0.32
N LEU A 247 -12.01 18.50 -0.58
CA LEU A 247 -13.20 18.78 -1.39
C LEU A 247 -13.14 18.11 -2.76
N GLY A 248 -12.02 18.21 -3.46
CA GLY A 248 -11.86 17.62 -4.79
C GLY A 248 -11.85 16.08 -4.77
N ALA A 249 -11.45 15.45 -3.65
CA ALA A 249 -11.53 13.99 -3.51
C ALA A 249 -12.96 13.53 -3.17
N MET A 250 -13.70 14.30 -2.37
CA MET A 250 -15.05 13.93 -1.92
C MET A 250 -16.14 14.23 -2.95
N ALA A 251 -15.98 15.29 -3.74
CA ALA A 251 -17.04 15.81 -4.62
C ALA A 251 -17.25 15.02 -5.92
N GLY A 252 -16.40 14.07 -6.28
CA GLY A 252 -16.51 13.27 -7.51
C GLY A 252 -17.64 12.23 -7.44
N ALA A 253 -18.16 11.81 -8.60
CA ALA A 253 -19.18 10.75 -8.70
C ALA A 253 -18.71 9.41 -8.08
N THR A 254 -17.41 9.16 -8.09
CA THR A 254 -16.73 8.04 -7.40
C THR A 254 -15.88 8.55 -6.23
N GLY A 255 -16.30 9.67 -5.62
CA GLY A 255 -15.56 10.36 -4.58
C GLY A 255 -15.54 9.61 -3.26
N SER A 256 -14.73 10.11 -2.34
CA SER A 256 -14.46 9.51 -1.03
C SER A 256 -15.35 10.05 0.09
N ALA A 257 -16.48 10.71 -0.21
CA ALA A 257 -17.36 11.29 0.80
C ALA A 257 -17.91 10.24 1.77
N ASP A 258 -18.25 9.05 1.29
CA ASP A 258 -18.71 7.91 2.09
C ASP A 258 -17.71 7.47 3.16
N ARG A 259 -16.40 7.59 2.86
CA ARG A 259 -15.32 7.34 3.81
C ARG A 259 -15.40 8.23 5.07
N TYR A 260 -15.97 9.43 4.93
CA TYR A 260 -16.16 10.44 5.96
C TYR A 260 -17.61 10.54 6.42
N PHE A 261 -18.45 9.55 6.12
CA PHE A 261 -19.88 9.51 6.45
C PHE A 261 -20.67 10.72 5.92
N GLN A 262 -20.26 11.25 4.77
CA GLN A 262 -20.87 12.39 4.10
C GLN A 262 -21.47 11.98 2.75
N ASP A 263 -22.54 12.68 2.35
CA ASP A 263 -23.20 12.43 1.06
C ASP A 263 -22.78 13.49 0.04
N ALA A 264 -22.00 13.10 -0.96
CA ALA A 264 -21.58 13.96 -2.07
C ALA A 264 -22.78 14.47 -2.91
N LYS A 265 -23.90 13.76 -2.92
CA LYS A 265 -25.13 14.17 -3.63
C LYS A 265 -25.83 15.38 -2.99
N ALA A 266 -25.50 15.68 -1.73
CA ALA A 266 -26.08 16.84 -1.03
C ALA A 266 -25.56 18.19 -1.53
N GLY A 267 -24.54 18.21 -2.39
CA GLY A 267 -23.87 19.40 -2.94
C GLY A 267 -22.50 19.63 -2.28
N GLN A 268 -21.56 20.09 -3.08
CA GLN A 268 -20.17 20.30 -2.65
C GLN A 268 -20.05 21.33 -1.51
N GLU A 269 -20.93 22.31 -1.49
CA GLU A 269 -20.99 23.37 -0.47
C GLU A 269 -21.42 22.86 0.92
N LYS A 270 -21.98 21.66 1.01
CA LYS A 270 -22.39 21.01 2.27
C LYS A 270 -21.34 20.06 2.81
N LEU A 271 -20.31 19.76 2.05
CA LEU A 271 -19.23 18.90 2.50
C LEU A 271 -18.33 19.63 3.51
N VAL A 272 -17.94 18.92 4.58
CA VAL A 272 -16.98 19.39 5.58
C VAL A 272 -15.65 18.67 5.34
N PRO A 273 -14.65 19.32 4.73
CA PRO A 273 -13.39 18.67 4.40
C PRO A 273 -12.55 18.40 5.66
N GLU A 274 -11.97 17.22 5.71
CA GLU A 274 -10.98 16.79 6.70
C GLU A 274 -9.60 16.56 6.06
N GLY A 275 -9.33 17.20 4.94
CA GLY A 275 -8.08 17.14 4.21
C GLY A 275 -7.92 18.31 3.26
N ILE A 276 -6.68 18.52 2.81
CA ILE A 276 -6.31 19.58 1.89
C ILE A 276 -5.84 19.04 0.55
N GLU A 277 -5.78 19.93 -0.44
CA GLU A 277 -5.11 19.74 -1.71
C GLU A 277 -3.84 20.58 -1.72
N GLY A 278 -2.76 20.02 -2.24
CA GLY A 278 -1.46 20.67 -2.26
C GLY A 278 -0.54 20.03 -3.29
N ARG A 279 0.74 20.29 -3.13
CA ARG A 279 1.79 19.72 -3.98
C ARG A 279 2.95 19.21 -3.14
N VAL A 280 3.63 18.20 -3.63
CA VAL A 280 4.85 17.65 -3.03
C VAL A 280 5.99 17.71 -4.05
N PRO A 281 7.25 17.87 -3.61
CA PRO A 281 8.38 17.85 -4.53
C PRO A 281 8.41 16.55 -5.35
N TYR A 282 8.68 16.68 -6.67
CA TYR A 282 8.91 15.53 -7.53
C TYR A 282 10.19 14.79 -7.09
N LYS A 283 10.13 13.47 -7.00
CA LYS A 283 11.19 12.62 -6.40
C LYS A 283 11.80 11.62 -7.37
N GLY A 284 11.33 11.58 -8.63
CA GLY A 284 11.73 10.55 -9.60
C GLY A 284 11.17 9.17 -9.27
N PRO A 285 11.81 8.08 -9.74
CA PRO A 285 11.31 6.72 -9.60
C PRO A 285 11.16 6.27 -8.14
N MET A 286 10.07 5.57 -7.83
CA MET A 286 9.74 5.04 -6.50
C MET A 286 10.84 4.13 -5.94
N GLY A 287 11.51 3.35 -6.80
CA GLY A 287 12.56 2.43 -6.39
C GLY A 287 13.67 3.09 -5.57
N ASN A 288 14.03 4.34 -5.89
CA ASN A 288 15.04 5.11 -5.14
C ASN A 288 14.57 5.42 -3.72
N ILE A 289 13.30 5.77 -3.55
CA ILE A 289 12.72 6.07 -2.23
C ILE A 289 12.64 4.79 -1.39
N VAL A 290 12.14 3.71 -1.96
CA VAL A 290 12.07 2.40 -1.28
C VAL A 290 13.48 1.93 -0.86
N HIS A 291 14.49 2.09 -1.72
CA HIS A 291 15.87 1.76 -1.38
C HIS A 291 16.36 2.51 -0.14
N GLN A 292 16.13 3.83 -0.06
CA GLN A 292 16.52 4.66 1.10
C GLN A 292 15.74 4.25 2.36
N MET A 293 14.45 3.97 2.24
CA MET A 293 13.64 3.51 3.36
C MET A 293 14.14 2.18 3.91
N MET A 294 14.39 1.20 3.05
CA MET A 294 14.90 -0.12 3.44
C MET A 294 16.31 -0.03 4.02
N GLY A 295 17.15 0.87 3.48
CA GLY A 295 18.47 1.14 4.03
C GLY A 295 18.40 1.67 5.47
N GLY A 296 17.52 2.64 5.73
CA GLY A 296 17.29 3.17 7.07
C GLY A 296 16.74 2.15 8.06
N LEU A 297 15.82 1.27 7.61
CA LEU A 297 15.32 0.17 8.43
C LEU A 297 16.44 -0.81 8.81
N ARG A 298 17.25 -1.24 7.83
CA ARG A 298 18.42 -2.11 8.10
C ARG A 298 19.41 -1.48 9.07
N SER A 299 19.66 -0.18 8.94
CA SER A 299 20.50 0.55 9.90
C SER A 299 19.90 0.49 11.31
N SER A 300 18.60 0.73 11.47
CA SER A 300 17.92 0.64 12.77
C SER A 300 18.02 -0.77 13.36
N MET A 301 17.82 -1.80 12.55
CA MET A 301 17.96 -3.20 12.95
C MET A 301 19.41 -3.50 13.39
N GLY A 302 20.40 -2.99 12.68
CA GLY A 302 21.81 -3.10 13.06
C GLY A 302 22.11 -2.45 14.43
N TYR A 303 21.62 -1.24 14.66
CA TYR A 303 21.80 -0.54 15.94
C TYR A 303 21.11 -1.23 17.11
N THR A 304 19.99 -1.90 16.87
CA THR A 304 19.22 -2.60 17.92
C THR A 304 19.61 -4.08 18.06
N GLY A 305 20.55 -4.58 17.25
CA GLY A 305 20.95 -5.99 17.27
C GLY A 305 19.84 -6.94 16.79
N SER A 306 18.92 -6.47 15.94
CA SER A 306 17.77 -7.23 15.45
C SER A 306 18.12 -7.93 14.14
N ALA A 307 18.15 -9.25 14.12
CA ALA A 307 18.46 -10.04 12.92
C ALA A 307 17.26 -10.09 11.95
N VAL A 308 16.05 -10.09 12.50
CA VAL A 308 14.78 -10.12 11.76
C VAL A 308 13.83 -9.02 12.27
N ILE A 309 12.79 -8.74 11.51
CA ILE A 309 11.78 -7.72 11.86
C ILE A 309 11.14 -8.02 13.23
N GLU A 310 10.90 -9.28 13.52
CA GLU A 310 10.29 -9.70 14.79
C GLU A 310 11.16 -9.35 16.01
N ASP A 311 12.48 -9.48 15.90
CA ASP A 311 13.40 -9.04 16.96
C ASP A 311 13.26 -7.52 17.21
N LEU A 312 13.13 -6.72 16.14
CA LEU A 312 12.92 -5.28 16.26
C LEU A 312 11.59 -4.95 16.95
N ARG A 313 10.52 -5.68 16.62
CA ARG A 313 9.20 -5.51 17.26
C ARG A 313 9.23 -5.83 18.76
N GLN A 314 9.93 -6.88 19.16
CA GLN A 314 9.96 -7.35 20.53
C GLN A 314 10.98 -6.62 21.41
N ASN A 315 12.12 -6.21 20.84
CA ASN A 315 13.26 -5.74 21.64
C ASN A 315 13.46 -4.22 21.61
N ALA A 316 12.78 -3.48 20.73
CA ALA A 316 12.92 -2.04 20.63
C ALA A 316 12.50 -1.34 21.92
N LYS A 317 13.33 -0.40 22.37
CA LYS A 317 13.05 0.42 23.55
C LYS A 317 12.90 1.88 23.14
N PHE A 318 11.85 2.51 23.66
CA PHE A 318 11.54 3.91 23.39
C PHE A 318 11.89 4.80 24.58
N VAL A 319 12.38 5.99 24.27
CA VAL A 319 12.51 7.09 25.24
C VAL A 319 11.63 8.26 24.77
N LYS A 320 10.96 8.90 25.72
CA LYS A 320 10.24 10.16 25.44
C LYS A 320 11.23 11.30 25.37
N ILE A 321 11.09 12.14 24.36
CA ILE A 321 11.88 13.36 24.20
C ILE A 321 10.99 14.59 24.21
N THR A 322 11.57 15.72 24.53
CA THR A 322 10.93 17.05 24.45
C THR A 322 11.08 17.65 23.05
N SER A 323 10.50 18.81 22.82
CA SER A 323 10.75 19.59 21.59
C SER A 323 12.23 19.98 21.45
N ALA A 324 12.95 20.22 22.57
CA ALA A 324 14.40 20.45 22.54
C ALA A 324 15.16 19.19 22.04
N GLY A 325 14.82 18.01 22.54
CA GLY A 325 15.38 16.75 22.03
C GLY A 325 15.02 16.47 20.59
N MET A 326 13.86 16.91 20.12
CA MET A 326 13.51 16.82 18.70
C MET A 326 14.39 17.76 17.85
N SER A 327 14.65 18.98 18.31
CA SER A 327 15.56 19.89 17.61
C SER A 327 16.99 19.36 17.56
N GLU A 328 17.49 18.76 18.65
CA GLU A 328 18.80 18.08 18.71
C GLU A 328 18.86 16.88 17.75
N SER A 329 17.76 16.19 17.53
CA SER A 329 17.70 15.03 16.62
C SER A 329 17.79 15.39 15.13
N HIS A 330 17.53 16.64 14.77
CA HIS A 330 17.75 17.17 13.44
C HIS A 330 19.14 17.78 13.31
N VAL A 331 19.59 17.96 12.07
CA VAL A 331 20.83 18.71 11.79
C VAL A 331 20.70 20.12 12.40
N HIS A 332 21.65 20.51 13.23
CA HIS A 332 21.68 21.80 13.90
C HIS A 332 23.10 22.40 13.89
N ASP A 333 23.22 23.70 14.09
CA ASP A 333 24.47 24.46 14.15
C ASP A 333 25.39 24.38 12.91
N VAL A 334 24.81 23.93 11.75
CA VAL A 334 25.51 23.88 10.47
C VAL A 334 24.59 24.31 9.33
N THR A 335 25.17 24.85 8.27
CA THR A 335 24.43 25.12 7.00
C THR A 335 24.61 23.95 6.06
N ILE A 336 23.49 23.36 5.61
CA ILE A 336 23.54 22.28 4.64
C ILE A 336 23.95 22.83 3.28
N THR A 337 25.09 22.37 2.77
CA THR A 337 25.59 22.74 1.44
C THR A 337 25.24 21.69 0.36
N LYS A 338 24.94 20.44 0.80
CA LYS A 338 24.52 19.35 -0.06
C LYS A 338 23.51 18.47 0.70
N GLU A 339 22.30 18.39 0.19
CA GLU A 339 21.25 17.53 0.76
C GLU A 339 21.61 16.03 0.63
N ALA A 340 21.27 15.25 1.66
CA ALA A 340 21.31 13.81 1.57
C ALA A 340 20.02 13.30 0.88
N PRO A 341 20.06 12.17 0.14
CA PRO A 341 18.90 11.66 -0.56
C PRO A 341 17.73 11.25 0.36
N ASN A 342 18.03 10.97 1.62
CA ASN A 342 17.11 10.49 2.66
C ASN A 342 16.83 11.51 3.78
N TYR A 343 17.41 12.72 3.70
CA TYR A 343 17.19 13.77 4.68
C TYR A 343 17.01 15.13 3.99
N ARG A 344 15.88 15.78 4.30
CA ARG A 344 15.58 17.16 3.88
C ARG A 344 15.05 17.93 5.09
N VAL A 345 15.49 19.15 5.24
CA VAL A 345 14.87 20.11 6.16
C VAL A 345 13.56 20.53 5.51
N GLY A 346 12.42 20.37 6.21
CA GLY A 346 11.09 20.75 5.75
C GLY A 346 10.88 22.25 5.70
#